data_a5bab78342c801c09e88a414f83cdd52
#
_entry.id   a5bab78342c801c09e88a414f83cdd52
#
_cell.length_a   1.000
_cell.length_b   1.000
_cell.length_c   1.000
_cell.angle_alpha   90.00
_cell.angle_beta   90.00
_cell.angle_gamma   90.00
#
_symmetry.space_group_name_H-M   'P 1'
#
loop_
_entity.id
_entity.type
_entity.pdbx_description
1 polymer ?
#
loop_
_entity_poly.entity_id
_entity_poly.type
_entity_poly.pdbx_seq_one_letter_code
_entity_poly.pdbx_strand_id
1 'polypeptide(L)'
;MKALRFDGDLKLVRDAPIPRREGEALIQVIAAGICNTDLEITKGYAGFRGTLGHEFVGRVVESADSSLVGQRVVGEINVGCGECQLCKEGDARHCPTRTVLGIKGRDGAFAEFVSLPAGNLKAVPRSVSDETAVFVEPLAAALNILEQVSITPSSDVVIVGDGKLAQLIVLALAQTGSSISVIGRHDEKLYLAGRLGASCALRETAATGPEWNARFDVAIETSGSPSGLRTALRVVKPRGTVVLKSTHQGETPVDTSQVVVNEVTLVGSRCGRFGRAIEFLVTHQTDLSPLISKRLPLEEGMLAFREAAAPGTMKVILQMGRVP
;
A
#
# COMPACT_ATOMS: atom_id res chain seq x y z
N MET A 1 -16.89 16.09 -13.77
CA MET A 1 -16.87 15.37 -12.48
C MET A 1 -16.00 16.10 -11.46
N LYS A 2 -16.25 15.88 -10.17
CA LYS A 2 -15.35 16.34 -9.11
C LYS A 2 -14.11 15.44 -9.05
N ALA A 3 -12.94 16.07 -8.84
CA ALA A 3 -11.68 15.35 -8.71
C ALA A 3 -10.69 16.16 -7.86
N LEU A 4 -9.88 15.47 -7.06
CA LEU A 4 -8.79 16.07 -6.30
C LEU A 4 -7.50 15.94 -7.12
N ARG A 5 -7.05 17.05 -7.69
CA ARG A 5 -5.94 17.10 -8.63
C ARG A 5 -4.74 17.82 -8.05
N PHE A 6 -3.58 17.33 -8.41
CA PHE A 6 -2.30 17.95 -8.12
C PHE A 6 -1.63 18.43 -9.43
N ASP A 7 -1.31 19.72 -9.48
CA ASP A 7 -0.59 20.36 -10.59
C ASP A 7 0.38 21.44 -10.04
N GLY A 8 1.25 21.02 -9.13
CA GLY A 8 2.07 21.90 -8.28
C GLY A 8 1.36 22.25 -6.98
N ASP A 9 0.04 22.47 -7.01
CA ASP A 9 -0.84 22.61 -5.84
C ASP A 9 -1.95 21.57 -5.88
N LEU A 10 -2.31 21.03 -4.71
CA LEU A 10 -3.44 20.15 -4.56
C LEU A 10 -4.75 20.98 -4.47
N LYS A 11 -5.75 20.65 -5.31
CA LYS A 11 -7.04 21.37 -5.33
C LYS A 11 -8.19 20.46 -5.76
N LEU A 12 -9.37 20.77 -5.24
CA LEU A 12 -10.63 20.17 -5.71
C LEU A 12 -11.08 20.89 -7.00
N VAL A 13 -11.14 20.13 -8.09
CA VAL A 13 -11.68 20.55 -9.38
C VAL A 13 -13.11 19.99 -9.49
N ARG A 14 -14.08 20.82 -9.95
CA ARG A 14 -15.51 20.42 -10.02
C ARG A 14 -15.96 20.02 -11.41
N ASP A 15 -15.20 20.40 -12.42
CA ASP A 15 -15.50 20.26 -13.86
C ASP A 15 -14.46 19.39 -14.61
N ALA A 16 -13.73 18.54 -13.87
CA ALA A 16 -12.80 17.60 -14.49
C ALA A 16 -13.54 16.70 -15.52
N PRO A 17 -12.94 16.42 -16.68
CA PRO A 17 -13.53 15.50 -17.64
C PRO A 17 -13.66 14.09 -17.07
N ILE A 18 -14.72 13.38 -17.48
CA ILE A 18 -14.85 11.95 -17.14
C ILE A 18 -13.78 11.18 -17.93
N PRO A 19 -12.95 10.31 -17.27
CA PRO A 19 -11.81 9.66 -17.92
C PRO A 19 -12.25 8.45 -18.77
N ARG A 20 -12.86 8.71 -19.94
CA ARG A 20 -13.19 7.65 -20.90
C ARG A 20 -11.98 7.37 -21.78
N ARG A 21 -11.46 6.13 -21.70
CA ARG A 21 -10.40 5.62 -22.57
C ARG A 21 -10.94 4.44 -23.36
N GLU A 22 -10.62 4.40 -24.66
CA GLU A 22 -11.03 3.29 -25.52
C GLU A 22 -10.54 1.93 -24.97
N GLY A 23 -11.42 0.95 -24.93
CA GLY A 23 -11.13 -0.40 -24.43
C GLY A 23 -11.05 -0.51 -22.89
N GLU A 24 -11.26 0.56 -22.14
CA GLU A 24 -11.24 0.53 -20.68
C GLU A 24 -12.67 0.58 -20.10
N ALA A 25 -12.82 0.01 -18.92
CA ALA A 25 -14.03 0.14 -18.13
C ALA A 25 -14.05 1.50 -17.40
N LEU A 26 -15.22 2.12 -17.31
CA LEU A 26 -15.49 3.28 -16.48
C LEU A 26 -16.04 2.82 -15.13
N ILE A 27 -15.42 3.25 -14.07
CA ILE A 27 -15.76 2.86 -12.70
C ILE A 27 -16.21 4.10 -11.93
N GLN A 28 -17.42 4.09 -11.38
CA GLN A 28 -17.86 5.04 -10.38
C GLN A 28 -17.18 4.70 -9.06
N VAL A 29 -16.37 5.59 -8.53
CA VAL A 29 -15.66 5.39 -7.26
C VAL A 29 -16.65 5.53 -6.10
N ILE A 30 -16.58 4.60 -5.14
CA ILE A 30 -17.36 4.61 -3.91
C ILE A 30 -16.54 5.22 -2.79
N ALA A 31 -15.31 4.73 -2.62
CA ALA A 31 -14.39 5.21 -1.59
C ALA A 31 -12.94 5.02 -2.05
N ALA A 32 -12.05 5.88 -1.56
CA ALA A 32 -10.62 5.79 -1.83
C ALA A 32 -9.78 6.18 -0.61
N GLY A 33 -8.68 5.48 -0.38
CA GLY A 33 -7.77 5.68 0.75
C GLY A 33 -6.58 6.56 0.40
N ILE A 34 -6.20 7.45 1.31
CA ILE A 34 -4.99 8.25 1.16
C ILE A 34 -3.78 7.44 1.61
N CYS A 35 -2.84 7.23 0.68
CA CYS A 35 -1.55 6.58 0.90
C CYS A 35 -0.46 7.61 1.23
N ASN A 36 0.63 7.16 1.83
CA ASN A 36 1.81 8.02 2.00
C ASN A 36 2.42 8.44 0.66
N THR A 37 2.31 7.60 -0.37
CA THR A 37 2.74 7.94 -1.73
C THR A 37 2.02 9.18 -2.27
N ASP A 38 0.72 9.35 -1.99
CA ASP A 38 -0.02 10.54 -2.41
C ASP A 38 0.53 11.80 -1.71
N LEU A 39 0.89 11.70 -0.43
CA LEU A 39 1.51 12.78 0.32
C LEU A 39 2.92 13.12 -0.22
N GLU A 40 3.72 12.11 -0.57
CA GLU A 40 5.04 12.33 -1.17
C GLU A 40 4.97 12.94 -2.57
N ILE A 41 3.94 12.58 -3.37
CA ILE A 41 3.71 13.21 -4.68
C ILE A 41 3.46 14.71 -4.52
N THR A 42 2.71 15.14 -3.50
CA THR A 42 2.48 16.58 -3.26
C THR A 42 3.76 17.32 -2.83
N LYS A 43 4.82 16.58 -2.47
CA LYS A 43 6.17 17.12 -2.20
C LYS A 43 7.13 17.01 -3.39
N GLY A 44 6.65 16.50 -4.54
CA GLY A 44 7.45 16.37 -5.77
C GLY A 44 7.92 14.95 -6.12
N TYR A 45 7.57 13.93 -5.33
CA TYR A 45 7.91 12.55 -5.67
C TYR A 45 7.29 12.13 -7.00
N ALA A 46 8.03 11.38 -7.81
CA ALA A 46 7.66 10.87 -9.14
C ALA A 46 7.34 11.93 -10.20
N GLY A 47 7.36 13.23 -9.90
CA GLY A 47 7.03 14.30 -10.85
C GLY A 47 5.61 14.22 -11.43
N PHE A 48 4.69 13.50 -10.78
CA PHE A 48 3.33 13.29 -11.27
C PHE A 48 2.47 14.55 -11.14
N ARG A 49 1.67 14.79 -12.18
CA ARG A 49 0.61 15.81 -12.23
C ARG A 49 -0.66 15.16 -12.74
N GLY A 50 -1.78 15.42 -12.08
CA GLY A 50 -3.07 14.81 -12.41
C GLY A 50 -3.94 14.54 -11.19
N THR A 51 -4.96 13.72 -11.34
CA THR A 51 -5.81 13.23 -10.24
C THR A 51 -5.04 12.18 -9.45
N LEU A 52 -4.93 12.35 -8.13
CA LEU A 52 -4.26 11.42 -7.23
C LEU A 52 -5.17 10.23 -6.85
N GLY A 53 -4.62 9.30 -6.05
CA GLY A 53 -5.36 8.17 -5.47
C GLY A 53 -5.21 6.87 -6.25
N HIS A 54 -4.86 5.81 -5.54
CA HIS A 54 -4.61 4.48 -6.12
C HIS A 54 -5.14 3.33 -5.26
N GLU A 55 -5.69 3.61 -4.10
CA GLU A 55 -6.36 2.65 -3.22
C GLU A 55 -7.86 2.93 -3.24
N PHE A 56 -8.67 2.14 -3.94
CA PHE A 56 -10.08 2.46 -4.10
C PHE A 56 -10.97 1.23 -4.22
N VAL A 57 -12.27 1.44 -4.00
CA VAL A 57 -13.35 0.54 -4.40
C VAL A 57 -14.37 1.35 -5.21
N GLY A 58 -14.95 0.74 -6.23
CA GLY A 58 -15.95 1.38 -7.08
C GLY A 58 -16.90 0.38 -7.70
N ARG A 59 -17.84 0.89 -8.50
CA ARG A 59 -18.79 0.09 -9.30
C ARG A 59 -18.56 0.36 -10.77
N VAL A 60 -18.45 -0.69 -11.57
CA VAL A 60 -18.35 -0.55 -13.02
C VAL A 60 -19.67 -0.03 -13.58
N VAL A 61 -19.62 1.07 -14.31
CA VAL A 61 -20.78 1.71 -14.96
C VAL A 61 -20.78 1.53 -16.47
N GLU A 62 -19.59 1.44 -17.08
CA GLU A 62 -19.41 1.18 -18.52
C GLU A 62 -18.26 0.18 -18.71
N SER A 63 -18.43 -0.82 -19.56
CA SER A 63 -17.38 -1.77 -19.96
C SER A 63 -17.76 -2.46 -21.26
N ALA A 64 -16.76 -2.79 -22.12
CA ALA A 64 -16.95 -3.68 -23.25
C ALA A 64 -17.29 -5.12 -22.79
N ASP A 65 -16.79 -5.53 -21.62
CA ASP A 65 -17.21 -6.76 -20.96
C ASP A 65 -18.47 -6.46 -20.11
N SER A 66 -19.63 -6.84 -20.66
CA SER A 66 -20.92 -6.61 -20.00
C SER A 66 -21.06 -7.34 -18.67
N SER A 67 -20.31 -8.41 -18.43
CA SER A 67 -20.34 -9.14 -17.15
C SER A 67 -19.80 -8.34 -15.99
N LEU A 68 -18.97 -7.33 -16.26
CA LEU A 68 -18.42 -6.43 -15.26
C LEU A 68 -19.38 -5.31 -14.88
N VAL A 69 -20.32 -4.92 -15.74
CA VAL A 69 -21.23 -3.80 -15.48
C VAL A 69 -22.09 -4.08 -14.24
N GLY A 70 -22.12 -3.09 -13.33
CA GLY A 70 -22.77 -3.21 -12.03
C GLY A 70 -21.94 -3.94 -10.96
N GLN A 71 -20.86 -4.62 -11.33
CA GLN A 71 -19.97 -5.27 -10.37
C GLN A 71 -19.26 -4.24 -9.48
N ARG A 72 -19.11 -4.60 -8.21
CA ARG A 72 -18.27 -3.87 -7.27
C ARG A 72 -16.82 -4.37 -7.40
N VAL A 73 -15.90 -3.46 -7.65
CA VAL A 73 -14.52 -3.79 -8.03
C VAL A 73 -13.49 -2.96 -7.29
N VAL A 74 -12.29 -3.51 -7.19
CA VAL A 74 -11.03 -2.81 -6.97
C VAL A 74 -10.17 -2.95 -8.22
N GLY A 75 -9.16 -2.11 -8.42
CA GLY A 75 -8.34 -2.12 -9.64
C GLY A 75 -6.86 -2.22 -9.38
N GLU A 76 -6.19 -3.24 -9.94
CA GLU A 76 -4.73 -3.33 -9.93
C GLU A 76 -4.14 -2.10 -10.60
N ILE A 77 -3.30 -1.37 -9.87
CA ILE A 77 -2.88 -0.01 -10.21
C ILE A 77 -1.89 0.07 -11.36
N ASN A 78 -1.19 -1.02 -11.67
CA ASN A 78 -0.18 -1.06 -12.73
C ASN A 78 -0.82 -1.52 -14.03
N VAL A 79 -0.84 -0.65 -15.02
CA VAL A 79 -1.34 -0.95 -16.36
C VAL A 79 -0.14 -1.14 -17.29
N GLY A 80 0.14 -2.37 -17.66
CA GLY A 80 1.24 -2.74 -18.56
C GLY A 80 0.95 -2.46 -20.03
N CYS A 81 1.96 -2.60 -20.89
CA CYS A 81 1.81 -2.41 -22.34
C CYS A 81 1.11 -3.59 -23.06
N GLY A 82 0.97 -4.75 -22.40
CA GLY A 82 0.41 -5.96 -23.00
C GLY A 82 1.38 -6.77 -23.88
N GLU A 83 2.48 -6.20 -24.34
CA GLU A 83 3.34 -6.76 -25.40
C GLU A 83 4.69 -7.27 -24.91
N CYS A 84 5.26 -6.65 -23.86
CA CYS A 84 6.57 -7.04 -23.33
C CYS A 84 6.52 -8.42 -22.65
N GLN A 85 7.68 -9.06 -22.48
CA GLN A 85 7.80 -10.38 -21.88
C GLN A 85 7.11 -10.47 -20.51
N LEU A 86 7.32 -9.48 -19.63
CA LEU A 86 6.69 -9.44 -18.30
C LEU A 86 5.16 -9.38 -18.37
N CYS A 87 4.59 -8.63 -19.33
CA CYS A 87 3.14 -8.60 -19.53
C CYS A 87 2.60 -9.95 -20.03
N LYS A 88 3.30 -10.62 -20.96
CA LYS A 88 2.92 -11.93 -21.47
C LYS A 88 3.00 -13.03 -20.42
N GLU A 89 3.90 -12.89 -19.46
CA GLU A 89 4.04 -13.76 -18.29
C GLU A 89 3.03 -13.45 -17.16
N GLY A 90 2.16 -12.44 -17.36
CA GLY A 90 1.14 -12.05 -16.38
C GLY A 90 1.68 -11.18 -15.23
N ASP A 91 2.86 -10.57 -15.39
CA ASP A 91 3.47 -9.68 -14.40
C ASP A 91 3.59 -8.23 -14.89
N ALA A 92 2.46 -7.67 -15.31
CA ALA A 92 2.35 -6.28 -15.77
C ALA A 92 2.83 -5.25 -14.73
N ARG A 93 2.90 -5.64 -13.44
CA ARG A 93 3.42 -4.82 -12.33
C ARG A 93 4.86 -4.35 -12.56
N HIS A 94 5.65 -5.13 -13.29
CA HIS A 94 7.06 -4.86 -13.60
C HIS A 94 7.29 -4.42 -15.05
N CYS A 95 6.23 -4.20 -15.86
CA CYS A 95 6.36 -3.69 -17.22
C CYS A 95 7.16 -2.36 -17.24
N PRO A 96 8.22 -2.25 -18.09
CA PRO A 96 9.08 -1.05 -18.13
C PRO A 96 8.30 0.21 -18.51
N THR A 97 7.31 0.08 -19.38
CA THR A 97 6.49 1.19 -19.93
C THR A 97 5.12 1.32 -19.25
N ARG A 98 4.91 0.62 -18.11
CA ARG A 98 3.64 0.70 -17.39
C ARG A 98 3.27 2.12 -17.00
N THR A 99 1.98 2.40 -17.03
CA THR A 99 1.40 3.51 -16.30
C THR A 99 0.92 3.03 -14.93
N VAL A 100 0.81 3.95 -13.96
CA VAL A 100 0.40 3.62 -12.60
C VAL A 100 -0.69 4.58 -12.16
N LEU A 101 -1.82 4.05 -11.74
CA LEU A 101 -3.00 4.82 -11.34
C LEU A 101 -2.64 5.85 -10.27
N GLY A 102 -2.94 7.13 -10.52
CA GLY A 102 -2.68 8.24 -9.60
C GLY A 102 -1.21 8.53 -9.28
N ILE A 103 -0.25 7.91 -10.01
CA ILE A 103 1.19 8.00 -9.71
C ILE A 103 2.03 8.27 -10.95
N LYS A 104 1.73 7.65 -12.09
CA LYS A 104 2.53 7.76 -13.33
C LYS A 104 1.67 7.63 -14.57
N GLY A 105 1.52 8.71 -15.33
CA GLY A 105 0.89 8.71 -16.66
C GLY A 105 -0.60 8.32 -16.70
N ARG A 106 -1.26 8.27 -15.55
CA ARG A 106 -2.68 7.92 -15.43
C ARG A 106 -3.32 8.62 -14.25
N ASP A 107 -4.46 9.28 -14.48
CA ASP A 107 -5.29 9.87 -13.43
C ASP A 107 -5.81 8.81 -12.46
N GLY A 108 -5.88 9.15 -11.18
CA GLY A 108 -6.23 8.27 -10.07
C GLY A 108 -7.68 8.36 -9.62
N ALA A 109 -7.95 7.74 -8.47
CA ALA A 109 -9.28 7.47 -7.96
C ALA A 109 -9.79 8.50 -6.93
N PHE A 110 -9.08 9.62 -6.67
CA PHE A 110 -9.66 10.72 -5.89
C PHE A 110 -10.56 11.57 -6.77
N ALA A 111 -11.55 10.91 -7.38
CA ALA A 111 -12.54 11.48 -8.29
C ALA A 111 -13.83 10.66 -8.27
N GLU A 112 -14.91 11.21 -8.80
CA GLU A 112 -16.19 10.49 -8.91
C GLU A 112 -16.10 9.28 -9.86
N PHE A 113 -15.22 9.33 -10.86
CA PHE A 113 -15.00 8.26 -11.82
C PHE A 113 -13.51 8.03 -12.09
N VAL A 114 -13.17 6.79 -12.39
CA VAL A 114 -11.84 6.35 -12.81
C VAL A 114 -11.96 5.36 -13.97
N SER A 115 -10.95 5.30 -14.84
CA SER A 115 -10.90 4.36 -15.97
C SER A 115 -9.73 3.39 -15.82
N LEU A 116 -9.99 2.11 -16.06
CA LEU A 116 -8.98 1.05 -16.05
C LEU A 116 -9.33 -0.05 -17.08
N PRO A 117 -8.32 -0.73 -17.64
CA PRO A 117 -8.56 -1.94 -18.44
C PRO A 117 -9.34 -2.99 -17.64
N ALA A 118 -10.27 -3.69 -18.29
CA ALA A 118 -11.08 -4.74 -17.66
C ALA A 118 -10.22 -5.80 -16.95
N GLY A 119 -9.07 -6.18 -17.53
CA GLY A 119 -8.14 -7.16 -16.95
C GLY A 119 -7.51 -6.74 -15.61
N ASN A 120 -7.47 -5.43 -15.33
CA ASN A 120 -6.98 -4.90 -14.06
C ASN A 120 -8.05 -4.96 -12.95
N LEU A 121 -9.32 -5.16 -13.30
CA LEU A 121 -10.41 -5.14 -12.32
C LEU A 121 -10.55 -6.49 -11.61
N LYS A 122 -10.79 -6.44 -10.31
CA LYS A 122 -11.06 -7.61 -9.47
C LYS A 122 -12.39 -7.38 -8.74
N ALA A 123 -13.33 -8.31 -8.94
CA ALA A 123 -14.62 -8.25 -8.25
C ALA A 123 -14.43 -8.38 -6.73
N VAL A 124 -15.15 -7.56 -5.98
CA VAL A 124 -15.15 -7.58 -4.51
C VAL A 124 -16.39 -8.34 -4.02
N PRO A 125 -16.23 -9.46 -3.31
CA PRO A 125 -17.34 -10.21 -2.74
C PRO A 125 -18.18 -9.37 -1.77
N ARG A 126 -19.47 -9.70 -1.65
CA ARG A 126 -20.40 -8.96 -0.75
C ARG A 126 -20.00 -9.03 0.73
N SER A 127 -19.27 -10.06 1.14
CA SER A 127 -18.77 -10.23 2.51
C SER A 127 -17.67 -9.22 2.88
N VAL A 128 -17.03 -8.58 1.90
CA VAL A 128 -16.00 -7.55 2.13
C VAL A 128 -16.67 -6.18 2.02
N SER A 129 -16.64 -5.37 3.07
CA SER A 129 -17.21 -4.00 3.06
C SER A 129 -16.45 -3.08 2.11
N ASP A 130 -17.05 -1.93 1.74
CA ASP A 130 -16.36 -0.95 0.88
C ASP A 130 -15.11 -0.38 1.57
N GLU A 131 -15.18 -0.11 2.87
CA GLU A 131 -14.04 0.39 3.63
C GLU A 131 -12.90 -0.62 3.70
N THR A 132 -13.23 -1.91 3.91
CA THR A 132 -12.25 -3.00 3.89
C THR A 132 -11.64 -3.17 2.50
N ALA A 133 -12.45 -3.02 1.44
CA ALA A 133 -11.98 -3.16 0.06
C ALA A 133 -10.94 -2.09 -0.35
N VAL A 134 -10.99 -0.90 0.25
CA VAL A 134 -9.95 0.14 0.07
C VAL A 134 -8.55 -0.35 0.48
N PHE A 135 -8.47 -1.29 1.41
CA PHE A 135 -7.19 -1.86 1.85
C PHE A 135 -6.65 -2.97 0.94
N VAL A 136 -7.37 -3.39 -0.10
CA VAL A 136 -6.89 -4.48 -0.99
C VAL A 136 -5.54 -4.15 -1.60
N GLU A 137 -5.31 -2.92 -2.05
CA GLU A 137 -4.02 -2.50 -2.62
C GLU A 137 -2.88 -2.62 -1.60
N PRO A 138 -2.91 -1.93 -0.45
CA PRO A 138 -1.81 -2.01 0.50
C PRO A 138 -1.69 -3.39 1.18
N LEU A 139 -2.76 -4.15 1.33
CA LEU A 139 -2.71 -5.53 1.81
C LEU A 139 -2.04 -6.45 0.78
N ALA A 140 -2.34 -6.29 -0.51
CA ALA A 140 -1.64 -7.01 -1.58
C ALA A 140 -0.13 -6.71 -1.54
N ALA A 141 0.25 -5.45 -1.29
CA ALA A 141 1.65 -5.09 -1.12
C ALA A 141 2.29 -5.76 0.12
N ALA A 142 1.56 -5.91 1.23
CA ALA A 142 2.03 -6.64 2.41
C ALA A 142 2.23 -8.13 2.11
N LEU A 143 1.24 -8.78 1.49
CA LEU A 143 1.27 -10.20 1.13
C LEU A 143 2.36 -10.53 0.11
N ASN A 144 2.77 -9.58 -0.72
CA ASN A 144 3.86 -9.78 -1.70
C ASN A 144 5.19 -10.16 -1.05
N ILE A 145 5.42 -9.83 0.21
CA ILE A 145 6.62 -10.24 0.95
C ILE A 145 6.70 -11.77 1.00
N LEU A 146 5.57 -12.43 1.23
CA LEU A 146 5.49 -13.89 1.30
C LEU A 146 5.69 -14.59 -0.07
N GLU A 147 5.59 -13.84 -1.18
CA GLU A 147 5.95 -14.34 -2.52
C GLU A 147 7.46 -14.26 -2.78
N GLN A 148 8.17 -13.39 -2.08
CA GLN A 148 9.59 -13.07 -2.33
C GLN A 148 10.53 -13.67 -1.30
N VAL A 149 10.06 -13.85 -0.06
CA VAL A 149 10.86 -14.31 1.08
C VAL A 149 10.17 -15.46 1.78
N SER A 150 10.88 -16.55 1.99
CA SER A 150 10.38 -17.69 2.77
C SER A 150 10.33 -17.33 4.25
N ILE A 151 9.12 -17.20 4.80
CA ILE A 151 8.87 -16.97 6.22
C ILE A 151 8.07 -18.16 6.75
N THR A 152 8.61 -18.83 7.74
CA THR A 152 8.08 -20.08 8.32
C THR A 152 7.76 -19.89 9.80
N PRO A 153 7.06 -20.83 10.45
CA PRO A 153 6.82 -20.76 11.90
C PRO A 153 8.07 -20.66 12.77
N SER A 154 9.24 -21.09 12.26
CA SER A 154 10.53 -20.98 12.95
C SER A 154 11.24 -19.65 12.70
N SER A 155 10.72 -18.78 11.87
CA SER A 155 11.37 -17.51 11.54
C SER A 155 11.13 -16.46 12.62
N ASP A 156 12.20 -15.78 13.03
CA ASP A 156 12.14 -14.54 13.81
C ASP A 156 12.10 -13.34 12.85
N VAL A 157 10.99 -12.62 12.84
CA VAL A 157 10.78 -11.48 11.92
C VAL A 157 10.67 -10.19 12.72
N VAL A 158 11.31 -9.13 12.24
CA VAL A 158 11.11 -7.78 12.77
C VAL A 158 10.61 -6.82 11.70
N ILE A 159 9.62 -6.00 12.06
CA ILE A 159 9.10 -4.90 11.23
C ILE A 159 9.61 -3.60 11.83
N VAL A 160 10.36 -2.83 11.06
CA VAL A 160 10.89 -1.52 11.45
C VAL A 160 9.97 -0.44 10.90
N GLY A 161 9.19 0.17 11.78
CA GLY A 161 8.10 1.10 11.49
C GLY A 161 6.77 0.59 12.03
N ASP A 162 5.88 1.52 12.42
CA ASP A 162 4.56 1.23 13.02
C ASP A 162 3.39 1.82 12.21
N GLY A 163 3.66 2.23 10.96
CA GLY A 163 2.67 2.86 10.09
C GLY A 163 1.60 1.89 9.55
N LYS A 164 0.72 2.43 8.70
CA LYS A 164 -0.39 1.68 8.04
C LYS A 164 0.06 0.37 7.40
N LEU A 165 1.16 0.44 6.63
CA LEU A 165 1.69 -0.73 5.93
C LEU A 165 2.28 -1.75 6.92
N ALA A 166 2.96 -1.30 7.97
CA ALA A 166 3.48 -2.17 9.01
C ALA A 166 2.36 -3.01 9.65
N GLN A 167 1.21 -2.40 9.96
CA GLN A 167 0.06 -3.09 10.54
C GLN A 167 -0.48 -4.19 9.60
N LEU A 168 -0.58 -3.89 8.30
CA LEU A 168 -1.01 -4.87 7.31
C LEU A 168 0.02 -6.00 7.11
N ILE A 169 1.31 -5.70 7.27
CA ILE A 169 2.37 -6.72 7.25
C ILE A 169 2.27 -7.62 8.48
N VAL A 170 2.06 -7.06 9.68
CA VAL A 170 1.80 -7.86 10.88
C VAL A 170 0.64 -8.83 10.63
N LEU A 171 -0.47 -8.31 10.13
CA LEU A 171 -1.66 -9.10 9.82
C LEU A 171 -1.37 -10.23 8.81
N ALA A 172 -0.64 -9.93 7.73
CA ALA A 172 -0.26 -10.91 6.72
C ALA A 172 0.67 -11.99 7.28
N LEU A 173 1.64 -11.60 8.11
CA LEU A 173 2.63 -12.52 8.68
C LEU A 173 2.08 -13.34 9.84
N ALA A 174 1.08 -12.85 10.58
CA ALA A 174 0.45 -13.59 11.66
C ALA A 174 -0.08 -14.96 11.20
N GLN A 175 -0.41 -15.10 9.92
CA GLN A 175 -0.89 -16.36 9.34
C GLN A 175 0.23 -17.39 9.10
N THR A 176 1.50 -16.97 9.17
CA THR A 176 2.65 -17.88 8.96
C THR A 176 3.04 -18.64 10.22
N GLY A 177 2.57 -18.23 11.39
CA GLY A 177 2.98 -18.73 12.69
C GLY A 177 4.38 -18.27 13.13
N SER A 178 5.03 -17.37 12.39
CA SER A 178 6.34 -16.82 12.73
C SER A 178 6.28 -15.91 13.97
N SER A 179 7.41 -15.75 14.65
CA SER A 179 7.56 -14.77 15.72
C SER A 179 7.72 -13.37 15.11
N ILE A 180 6.80 -12.45 15.43
CA ILE A 180 6.76 -11.11 14.83
C ILE A 180 7.06 -10.06 15.90
N SER A 181 8.14 -9.30 15.70
CA SER A 181 8.45 -8.11 16.50
C SER A 181 8.19 -6.85 15.70
N VAL A 182 7.73 -5.77 16.35
CA VAL A 182 7.57 -4.46 15.74
C VAL A 182 8.37 -3.43 16.52
N ILE A 183 9.22 -2.67 15.81
CA ILE A 183 9.95 -1.54 16.34
C ILE A 183 9.33 -0.26 15.77
N GLY A 184 8.78 0.59 16.64
CA GLY A 184 8.04 1.78 16.22
C GLY A 184 8.23 2.98 17.15
N ARG A 185 7.41 4.02 16.95
CA ARG A 185 7.53 5.29 17.69
C ARG A 185 6.29 5.66 18.48
N HIS A 186 5.12 5.07 18.16
CA HIS A 186 3.83 5.47 18.68
C HIS A 186 3.18 4.34 19.47
N ASP A 187 2.96 4.52 20.76
CA ASP A 187 2.43 3.46 21.65
C ASP A 187 1.09 2.91 21.19
N GLU A 188 0.18 3.77 20.71
CA GLU A 188 -1.13 3.34 20.21
C GLU A 188 -1.01 2.41 19.00
N LYS A 189 -0.07 2.71 18.09
CA LYS A 189 0.18 1.88 16.91
C LYS A 189 0.88 0.57 17.27
N LEU A 190 1.80 0.61 18.24
CA LEU A 190 2.45 -0.59 18.77
C LEU A 190 1.46 -1.49 19.50
N TYR A 191 0.54 -0.90 20.28
CA TYR A 191 -0.56 -1.65 20.89
C TYR A 191 -1.44 -2.32 19.83
N LEU A 192 -1.77 -1.60 18.75
CA LEU A 192 -2.56 -2.16 17.65
C LEU A 192 -1.81 -3.29 16.95
N ALA A 193 -0.50 -3.17 16.73
CA ALA A 193 0.32 -4.25 16.17
C ALA A 193 0.25 -5.53 17.02
N GLY A 194 0.29 -5.40 18.34
CA GLY A 194 0.08 -6.53 19.26
C GLY A 194 -1.29 -7.20 19.08
N ARG A 195 -2.34 -6.40 18.92
CA ARG A 195 -3.69 -6.93 18.65
C ARG A 195 -3.84 -7.61 17.29
N LEU A 196 -3.03 -7.23 16.31
CA LEU A 196 -3.01 -7.83 14.98
C LEU A 196 -2.13 -9.09 14.88
N GLY A 197 -1.41 -9.44 15.94
CA GLY A 197 -0.64 -10.68 16.00
C GLY A 197 0.87 -10.52 16.20
N ALA A 198 1.38 -9.31 16.46
CA ALA A 198 2.77 -9.14 16.83
C ALA A 198 3.05 -9.73 18.23
N SER A 199 4.07 -10.57 18.35
CA SER A 199 4.49 -11.20 19.61
C SER A 199 5.18 -10.20 20.54
N CYS A 200 5.85 -9.20 19.96
CA CYS A 200 6.54 -8.13 20.66
C CYS A 200 6.37 -6.81 19.89
N ALA A 201 6.00 -5.75 20.57
CA ALA A 201 5.90 -4.41 19.97
C ALA A 201 6.51 -3.40 20.94
N LEU A 202 7.55 -2.66 20.51
CA LEU A 202 8.31 -1.80 21.39
C LEU A 202 8.78 -0.53 20.69
N ARG A 203 9.04 0.49 21.51
CA ARG A 203 9.61 1.74 20.99
C ARG A 203 11.02 1.56 20.46
N GLU A 204 11.35 2.32 19.40
CA GLU A 204 12.68 2.37 18.80
C GLU A 204 13.78 2.63 19.85
N THR A 205 13.48 3.48 20.84
CA THR A 205 14.38 3.79 21.96
C THR A 205 14.69 2.59 22.86
N ALA A 206 13.78 1.63 22.97
CA ALA A 206 13.97 0.41 23.74
C ALA A 206 14.71 -0.68 22.94
N ALA A 207 14.76 -0.58 21.61
CA ALA A 207 15.42 -1.53 20.71
C ALA A 207 16.88 -1.13 20.39
N THR A 208 17.58 -0.45 21.30
CA THR A 208 18.96 0.04 21.09
C THR A 208 20.03 -0.84 21.72
N GLY A 209 19.67 -1.72 22.62
CA GLY A 209 20.61 -2.60 23.33
C GLY A 209 21.23 -3.68 22.42
N PRO A 210 22.38 -4.26 22.83
CA PRO A 210 23.10 -5.27 22.07
C PRO A 210 22.27 -6.56 21.86
N GLU A 211 21.28 -6.84 22.69
CA GLU A 211 20.36 -7.97 22.58
C GLU A 211 19.47 -7.93 21.34
N TRP A 212 19.39 -6.76 20.69
CA TRP A 212 18.67 -6.56 19.44
C TRP A 212 19.54 -6.69 18.20
N ASN A 213 20.86 -6.70 18.36
CA ASN A 213 21.79 -6.82 17.24
C ASN A 213 21.80 -8.25 16.69
N ALA A 214 21.81 -8.39 15.36
CA ALA A 214 21.93 -9.68 14.67
C ALA A 214 20.99 -10.77 15.23
N ARG A 215 19.73 -10.38 15.51
CA ARG A 215 18.75 -11.23 16.19
C ARG A 215 17.73 -11.88 15.25
N PHE A 216 17.34 -11.20 14.15
CA PHE A 216 16.21 -11.59 13.33
C PHE A 216 16.63 -12.24 12.02
N ASP A 217 15.88 -13.25 11.57
CA ASP A 217 16.12 -13.89 10.27
C ASP A 217 15.69 -12.96 9.12
N VAL A 218 14.59 -12.20 9.34
CA VAL A 218 14.05 -11.25 8.37
C VAL A 218 13.77 -9.91 9.05
N ALA A 219 14.27 -8.82 8.49
CA ALA A 219 13.94 -7.47 8.89
C ALA A 219 13.19 -6.76 7.75
N ILE A 220 11.99 -6.22 8.04
CA ILE A 220 11.14 -5.55 7.05
C ILE A 220 11.12 -4.07 7.34
N GLU A 221 11.73 -3.28 6.46
CA GLU A 221 11.83 -1.82 6.59
C GLU A 221 10.59 -1.13 6.02
N THR A 222 9.82 -0.44 6.86
CA THR A 222 8.56 0.25 6.51
C THR A 222 8.48 1.66 7.08
N SER A 223 9.59 2.20 7.59
CA SER A 223 9.58 3.47 8.34
C SER A 223 9.48 4.71 7.45
N GLY A 224 9.86 4.59 6.17
CA GLY A 224 9.96 5.75 5.27
C GLY A 224 11.10 6.69 5.62
N SER A 225 12.12 6.23 6.34
CA SER A 225 13.25 7.06 6.76
C SER A 225 14.60 6.35 6.60
N PRO A 226 15.71 7.10 6.35
CA PRO A 226 17.05 6.51 6.27
C PRO A 226 17.48 5.78 7.56
N SER A 227 16.98 6.20 8.72
CA SER A 227 17.29 5.53 10.01
C SER A 227 16.69 4.15 10.09
N GLY A 228 15.54 3.89 9.43
CA GLY A 228 14.89 2.58 9.44
C GLY A 228 15.74 1.51 8.78
N LEU A 229 16.37 1.81 7.63
CA LEU A 229 17.27 0.86 6.97
C LEU A 229 18.50 0.55 7.82
N ARG A 230 19.08 1.55 8.50
CA ARG A 230 20.20 1.29 9.46
C ARG A 230 19.76 0.40 10.60
N THR A 231 18.57 0.63 11.15
CA THR A 231 18.00 -0.24 12.20
C THR A 231 17.80 -1.66 11.65
N ALA A 232 17.21 -1.83 10.47
CA ALA A 232 16.98 -3.13 9.85
C ALA A 232 18.29 -3.90 9.64
N LEU A 233 19.34 -3.26 9.13
CA LEU A 233 20.66 -3.86 8.93
C LEU A 233 21.35 -4.23 10.26
N ARG A 234 21.17 -3.45 11.31
CA ARG A 234 21.73 -3.73 12.64
C ARG A 234 21.09 -4.96 13.30
N VAL A 235 19.78 -5.11 13.13
CA VAL A 235 19.03 -6.16 13.86
C VAL A 235 18.92 -7.48 13.10
N VAL A 236 19.20 -7.50 11.79
CA VAL A 236 19.17 -8.73 11.00
C VAL A 236 20.42 -9.60 11.28
N LYS A 237 20.23 -10.91 11.33
CA LYS A 237 21.33 -11.89 11.48
C LYS A 237 22.27 -11.88 10.27
N PRO A 238 23.54 -12.28 10.41
CA PRO A 238 24.36 -12.67 9.27
C PRO A 238 23.60 -13.70 8.41
N ARG A 239 23.67 -13.53 7.08
CA ARG A 239 22.92 -14.30 6.05
C ARG A 239 21.40 -14.16 6.13
N GLY A 240 20.90 -13.21 6.93
CA GLY A 240 19.47 -12.88 6.98
C GLY A 240 19.03 -11.98 5.81
N THR A 241 17.75 -11.66 5.80
CA THR A 241 17.13 -10.87 4.71
C THR A 241 16.57 -9.56 5.23
N VAL A 242 16.88 -8.45 4.54
CA VAL A 242 16.23 -7.17 4.74
C VAL A 242 15.27 -6.90 3.57
N VAL A 243 13.99 -6.76 3.86
CA VAL A 243 12.96 -6.41 2.88
C VAL A 243 12.71 -4.91 2.91
N LEU A 244 12.94 -4.23 1.79
CA LEU A 244 12.73 -2.80 1.63
C LEU A 244 11.31 -2.55 1.10
N LYS A 245 10.45 -1.97 1.93
CA LYS A 245 9.03 -1.70 1.59
C LYS A 245 8.72 -0.23 1.44
N SER A 246 9.47 0.65 2.09
CA SER A 246 9.21 2.07 2.03
C SER A 246 10.04 2.76 0.96
N THR A 247 9.47 3.84 0.44
CA THR A 247 10.17 4.81 -0.41
C THR A 247 10.13 6.17 0.26
N HIS A 248 11.14 6.98 0.07
CA HIS A 248 11.16 8.38 0.48
C HIS A 248 11.89 9.21 -0.57
N GLN A 249 11.73 10.51 -0.51
CA GLN A 249 12.47 11.42 -1.36
C GLN A 249 13.90 11.59 -0.83
N GLY A 250 14.88 11.49 -1.71
CA GLY A 250 16.30 11.62 -1.39
C GLY A 250 17.04 10.29 -1.31
N GLU A 251 18.33 10.39 -0.98
CA GLU A 251 19.23 9.24 -0.88
C GLU A 251 19.18 8.64 0.53
N THR A 252 19.36 7.32 0.60
CA THR A 252 19.56 6.60 1.86
C THR A 252 21.01 6.14 1.94
N PRO A 253 21.85 6.75 2.78
CA PRO A 253 23.21 6.28 3.00
C PRO A 253 23.18 4.88 3.63
N VAL A 254 23.88 3.92 3.01
CA VAL A 254 24.00 2.53 3.47
C VAL A 254 25.47 2.19 3.63
N ASP A 255 25.84 1.65 4.78
CA ASP A 255 27.14 1.00 4.95
C ASP A 255 27.12 -0.38 4.27
N THR A 256 27.59 -0.42 3.03
CA THR A 256 27.64 -1.66 2.25
C THR A 256 28.58 -2.69 2.84
N SER A 257 29.55 -2.30 3.71
CA SER A 257 30.43 -3.24 4.39
C SER A 257 29.64 -4.21 5.28
N GLN A 258 28.61 -3.69 5.96
CA GLN A 258 27.72 -4.56 6.77
C GLN A 258 26.98 -5.60 5.92
N VAL A 259 26.55 -5.20 4.72
CA VAL A 259 25.85 -6.11 3.79
C VAL A 259 26.81 -7.21 3.31
N VAL A 260 28.02 -6.82 2.90
CA VAL A 260 29.02 -7.75 2.34
C VAL A 260 29.57 -8.68 3.40
N VAL A 261 30.02 -8.14 4.55
CA VAL A 261 30.68 -8.95 5.60
C VAL A 261 29.70 -9.94 6.24
N ASN A 262 28.44 -9.55 6.39
CA ASN A 262 27.41 -10.41 6.98
C ASN A 262 26.59 -11.19 5.92
N GLU A 263 26.95 -11.10 4.64
CA GLU A 263 26.21 -11.76 3.53
C GLU A 263 24.70 -11.52 3.57
N VAL A 264 24.27 -10.28 3.89
CA VAL A 264 22.85 -9.93 4.03
C VAL A 264 22.19 -9.80 2.65
N THR A 265 21.04 -10.45 2.47
CA THR A 265 20.22 -10.29 1.27
C THR A 265 19.33 -9.05 1.39
N LEU A 266 19.38 -8.15 0.40
CA LEU A 266 18.46 -7.00 0.28
C LEU A 266 17.41 -7.29 -0.79
N VAL A 267 16.11 -7.24 -0.41
CA VAL A 267 14.97 -7.49 -1.30
C VAL A 267 14.11 -6.26 -1.40
N GLY A 268 13.99 -5.68 -2.59
CA GLY A 268 12.99 -4.65 -2.87
C GLY A 268 11.61 -5.28 -3.03
N SER A 269 10.59 -4.77 -2.32
CA SER A 269 9.24 -5.31 -2.38
C SER A 269 8.22 -4.19 -2.55
N ARG A 270 7.38 -4.27 -3.60
CA ARG A 270 6.42 -3.21 -3.94
C ARG A 270 4.98 -3.73 -3.92
N CYS A 271 4.31 -3.77 -5.06
CA CYS A 271 2.90 -4.16 -5.22
C CYS A 271 2.73 -5.68 -5.21
N GLY A 272 1.60 -6.15 -4.68
CA GLY A 272 1.18 -7.55 -4.76
C GLY A 272 0.00 -7.78 -5.70
N ARG A 273 -0.48 -9.02 -5.76
CA ARG A 273 -1.65 -9.45 -6.55
C ARG A 273 -2.93 -9.22 -5.76
N PHE A 274 -3.89 -8.49 -6.31
CA PHE A 274 -5.13 -8.15 -5.62
C PHE A 274 -6.01 -9.37 -5.33
N GLY A 275 -5.99 -10.38 -6.20
CA GLY A 275 -6.72 -11.62 -5.95
C GLY A 275 -6.37 -12.27 -4.62
N ARG A 276 -5.06 -12.32 -4.26
CA ARG A 276 -4.59 -12.86 -2.97
C ARG A 276 -5.06 -12.03 -1.78
N ALA A 277 -5.08 -10.71 -1.93
CA ALA A 277 -5.57 -9.84 -0.86
C ALA A 277 -7.08 -9.99 -0.64
N ILE A 278 -7.86 -10.12 -1.72
CA ILE A 278 -9.31 -10.38 -1.63
C ILE A 278 -9.56 -11.75 -0.99
N GLU A 279 -8.87 -12.80 -1.42
CA GLU A 279 -8.95 -14.13 -0.83
C GLU A 279 -8.64 -14.10 0.67
N PHE A 280 -7.56 -13.41 1.04
CA PHE A 280 -7.17 -13.22 2.43
C PHE A 280 -8.31 -12.58 3.26
N LEU A 281 -8.88 -11.48 2.77
CA LEU A 281 -9.97 -10.77 3.45
C LEU A 281 -11.24 -11.64 3.61
N VAL A 282 -11.56 -12.44 2.60
CA VAL A 282 -12.71 -13.37 2.64
C VAL A 282 -12.45 -14.50 3.63
N THR A 283 -11.28 -15.12 3.58
CA THR A 283 -10.94 -16.29 4.41
C THR A 283 -10.84 -15.93 5.88
N HIS A 284 -10.21 -14.81 6.20
CA HIS A 284 -9.93 -14.42 7.59
C HIS A 284 -11.00 -13.48 8.17
N GLN A 285 -11.96 -13.01 7.37
CA GLN A 285 -13.04 -12.08 7.78
C GLN A 285 -12.52 -10.91 8.63
N THR A 286 -11.38 -10.36 8.20
CA THR A 286 -10.61 -9.39 8.99
C THR A 286 -11.31 -8.05 9.06
N ASP A 287 -11.55 -7.56 10.27
CA ASP A 287 -11.98 -6.18 10.51
C ASP A 287 -10.79 -5.23 10.45
N LEU A 288 -10.75 -4.37 9.43
CA LEU A 288 -9.73 -3.33 9.25
C LEU A 288 -10.20 -1.95 9.75
N SER A 289 -11.40 -1.85 10.34
CA SER A 289 -11.92 -0.58 10.87
C SER A 289 -11.01 0.08 11.91
N PRO A 290 -10.24 -0.66 12.75
CA PRO A 290 -9.27 -0.04 13.67
C PRO A 290 -8.11 0.69 12.96
N LEU A 291 -7.89 0.40 11.68
CA LEU A 291 -6.90 1.10 10.85
C LEU A 291 -7.44 2.39 10.22
N ILE A 292 -8.72 2.71 10.37
CA ILE A 292 -9.34 3.89 9.78
C ILE A 292 -9.43 5.01 10.83
N SER A 293 -8.65 6.06 10.64
CA SER A 293 -8.68 7.21 11.54
C SER A 293 -9.82 8.18 11.23
N LYS A 294 -10.08 8.42 9.93
CA LYS A 294 -11.11 9.40 9.50
C LYS A 294 -11.77 8.98 8.19
N ARG A 295 -13.01 9.46 8.03
CA ARG A 295 -13.82 9.35 6.82
C ARG A 295 -14.28 10.75 6.46
N LEU A 296 -13.97 11.23 5.27
CA LEU A 296 -14.28 12.58 4.82
C LEU A 296 -14.86 12.53 3.40
N PRO A 297 -15.79 13.40 3.04
CA PRO A 297 -16.27 13.49 1.67
C PRO A 297 -15.15 14.01 0.74
N LEU A 298 -15.23 13.69 -0.55
CA LEU A 298 -14.27 14.17 -1.56
C LEU A 298 -14.11 15.70 -1.54
N GLU A 299 -15.19 16.41 -1.27
CA GLU A 299 -15.22 17.88 -1.17
C GLU A 299 -14.28 18.42 -0.08
N GLU A 300 -14.03 17.63 0.97
CA GLU A 300 -13.10 17.96 2.05
C GLU A 300 -11.69 17.37 1.81
N GLY A 301 -11.36 17.03 0.57
CA GLY A 301 -10.09 16.38 0.21
C GLY A 301 -8.85 17.12 0.69
N MET A 302 -8.86 18.46 0.71
CA MET A 302 -7.75 19.26 1.25
C MET A 302 -7.58 19.07 2.77
N LEU A 303 -8.68 18.95 3.50
CA LEU A 303 -8.68 18.60 4.92
C LEU A 303 -8.18 17.16 5.10
N ALA A 304 -8.68 16.24 4.29
CA ALA A 304 -8.30 14.83 4.35
C ALA A 304 -6.79 14.61 4.17
N PHE A 305 -6.15 15.36 3.27
CA PHE A 305 -4.69 15.31 3.10
C PHE A 305 -3.94 15.84 4.32
N ARG A 306 -4.40 16.95 4.92
CA ARG A 306 -3.82 17.46 6.19
C ARG A 306 -3.93 16.43 7.31
N GLU A 307 -5.11 15.83 7.46
CA GLU A 307 -5.36 14.78 8.45
C GLU A 307 -4.51 13.54 8.20
N ALA A 308 -4.36 13.11 6.94
CA ALA A 308 -3.54 11.96 6.57
C ALA A 308 -2.04 12.19 6.85
N ALA A 309 -1.58 13.44 6.82
CA ALA A 309 -0.21 13.83 7.15
C ALA A 309 0.02 14.03 8.65
N ALA A 310 -1.02 14.10 9.47
CA ALA A 310 -0.90 14.34 10.91
C ALA A 310 -0.25 13.15 11.63
N PRO A 311 0.64 13.41 12.61
CA PRO A 311 1.22 12.36 13.43
C PRO A 311 0.14 11.49 14.11
N GLY A 312 0.37 10.21 14.22
CA GLY A 312 -0.59 9.27 14.81
C GLY A 312 -1.67 8.76 13.86
N THR A 313 -2.00 9.49 12.79
CA THR A 313 -3.04 9.09 11.83
C THR A 313 -2.66 7.80 11.09
N MET A 314 -3.66 6.92 10.97
CA MET A 314 -3.58 5.70 10.17
C MET A 314 -4.18 5.95 8.77
N LYS A 315 -5.26 5.30 8.38
CA LYS A 315 -5.91 5.51 7.08
C LYS A 315 -6.95 6.62 7.15
N VAL A 316 -6.89 7.58 6.23
CA VAL A 316 -7.98 8.49 5.93
C VAL A 316 -8.66 8.03 4.64
N ILE A 317 -9.97 7.89 4.68
CA ILE A 317 -10.78 7.47 3.53
C ILE A 317 -11.57 8.67 3.02
N LEU A 318 -11.49 8.89 1.71
CA LEU A 318 -12.38 9.79 0.97
C LEU A 318 -13.60 9.00 0.51
N GLN A 319 -14.79 9.50 0.82
CA GLN A 319 -16.06 8.96 0.36
C GLN A 319 -16.57 9.81 -0.81
N MET A 320 -16.89 9.15 -1.92
CA MET A 320 -17.51 9.81 -3.07
C MET A 320 -19.01 9.85 -2.84
N GLY A 321 -19.59 11.06 -2.93
CA GLY A 321 -21.04 11.23 -2.86
C GLY A 321 -21.74 10.36 -3.91
N ARG A 322 -23.00 10.01 -3.67
CA ARG A 322 -23.80 9.36 -4.71
C ARG A 322 -23.93 10.36 -5.88
N VAL A 323 -23.45 9.98 -7.04
CA VAL A 323 -23.75 10.70 -8.29
C VAL A 323 -25.20 10.33 -8.62
N PRO A 324 -26.07 11.33 -8.85
CA PRO A 324 -27.49 11.11 -9.15
C PRO A 324 -27.72 10.22 -10.37
#